data_66520cb8199ea550be690b18a36ed9f3
#
_entry.id   66520cb8199ea550be690b18a36ed9f3
#
_cell.length_a   1.000
_cell.length_b   1.000
_cell.length_c   1.000
_cell.angle_alpha   90.00
_cell.angle_beta   90.00
_cell.angle_gamma   90.00
#
_symmetry.space_group_name_H-M   'P 1'
#
loop_
_entity.id
_entity.type
_entity.pdbx_description
1 polymer ?
#
loop_
_entity_poly.entity_id
_entity_poly.type
_entity_poly.pdbx_seq_one_letter_code
_entity_poly.pdbx_strand_id
1 'polypeptide(L)'
;MNRTIATHQDLDWLLDGLVDTVPGTRSAVLLSDDGLVVSHSRSIDRADAERLAAVATGQQSLARGIGQLFDGGPVHQVIIELAELWLFVIAAAQGTHLAVVADQEVDAEVMSVAMHQLVQQVGQKLSTPVRSEFDAFASRNRG
;
A
#
# COMPACT_ATOMS: atom_id res chain seq x y z
N MET A 1 -18.56 0.83 -13.03
CA MET A 1 -17.39 0.44 -13.81
C MET A 1 -16.41 1.56 -14.03
N ASN A 2 -16.85 2.70 -14.54
CA ASN A 2 -15.95 3.83 -14.78
C ASN A 2 -15.27 4.34 -13.50
N ARG A 3 -15.96 4.29 -12.37
CA ARG A 3 -15.39 4.70 -11.07
C ARG A 3 -14.26 3.78 -10.61
N THR A 4 -14.40 2.47 -10.82
CA THR A 4 -13.35 1.52 -10.47
C THR A 4 -12.09 1.76 -11.29
N ILE A 5 -12.25 2.01 -12.60
CA ILE A 5 -11.14 2.31 -13.49
C ILE A 5 -10.46 3.62 -13.08
N ALA A 6 -11.24 4.67 -12.80
CA ALA A 6 -10.70 5.96 -12.36
C ALA A 6 -9.96 5.82 -11.02
N THR A 7 -10.50 5.04 -10.08
CA THR A 7 -9.87 4.79 -8.79
C THR A 7 -8.53 4.07 -8.95
N HIS A 8 -8.47 3.07 -9.84
CA HIS A 8 -7.21 2.36 -10.13
C HIS A 8 -6.18 3.29 -10.76
N GLN A 9 -6.59 4.14 -11.70
CA GLN A 9 -5.69 5.13 -12.30
C GLN A 9 -5.16 6.12 -11.27
N ASP A 10 -6.02 6.57 -10.34
CA ASP A 10 -5.61 7.46 -9.26
C ASP A 10 -4.61 6.78 -8.33
N LEU A 11 -4.83 5.50 -8.00
CA LEU A 11 -3.90 4.75 -7.16
C LEU A 11 -2.55 4.55 -7.85
N ASP A 12 -2.57 4.19 -9.14
CA ASP A 12 -1.34 4.04 -9.93
C ASP A 12 -0.55 5.35 -9.93
N TRP A 13 -1.24 6.48 -10.11
CA TRP A 13 -0.61 7.79 -10.11
C TRP A 13 0.05 8.11 -8.76
N LEU A 14 -0.62 7.77 -7.65
CA LEU A 14 -0.07 7.97 -6.31
C LEU A 14 1.19 7.14 -6.09
N LEU A 15 1.19 5.88 -6.55
CA LEU A 15 2.35 5.01 -6.41
C LEU A 15 3.51 5.49 -7.28
N ASP A 16 3.24 5.91 -8.50
CA ASP A 16 4.25 6.52 -9.37
C ASP A 16 4.83 7.79 -8.74
N GLY A 17 3.97 8.59 -8.09
CA GLY A 17 4.40 9.79 -7.39
C GLY A 17 5.41 9.49 -6.28
N LEU A 18 5.19 8.45 -5.52
CA LEU A 18 6.13 8.04 -4.47
C LEU A 18 7.49 7.68 -5.06
N VAL A 19 7.50 6.88 -6.12
CA VAL A 19 8.74 6.47 -6.79
C VAL A 19 9.48 7.69 -7.35
N ASP A 20 8.75 8.63 -7.93
CA ASP A 20 9.35 9.79 -8.58
C ASP A 20 9.86 10.84 -7.59
N THR A 21 9.26 10.95 -6.40
CA THR A 21 9.56 12.03 -5.47
C THR A 21 10.52 11.65 -4.34
N VAL A 22 10.59 10.38 -3.96
CA VAL A 22 11.52 9.93 -2.91
C VAL A 22 12.75 9.31 -3.56
N PRO A 23 13.93 9.97 -3.49
CA PRO A 23 15.14 9.44 -4.10
C PRO A 23 15.50 8.07 -3.55
N GLY A 24 15.87 7.16 -4.44
CA GLY A 24 16.22 5.79 -4.08
C GLY A 24 15.06 4.81 -4.10
N THR A 25 13.83 5.27 -4.30
CA THR A 25 12.68 4.37 -4.41
C THR A 25 12.71 3.65 -5.75
N ARG A 26 12.63 2.31 -5.74
CA ARG A 26 12.58 1.51 -6.96
C ARG A 26 11.16 1.22 -7.40
N SER A 27 10.31 0.74 -6.49
CA SER A 27 8.98 0.26 -6.85
C SER A 27 8.04 0.36 -5.66
N ALA A 28 6.76 0.53 -5.95
CA ALA A 28 5.72 0.54 -4.95
C ALA A 28 4.55 -0.32 -5.41
N VAL A 29 4.00 -1.13 -4.51
CA VAL A 29 2.87 -2.02 -4.78
C VAL A 29 1.87 -1.88 -3.65
N LEU A 30 0.61 -1.67 -4.01
CA LEU A 30 -0.52 -1.73 -3.09
C LEU A 30 -1.16 -3.11 -3.24
N LEU A 31 -1.34 -3.81 -2.14
CA LEU A 31 -1.86 -5.19 -2.15
C LEU A 31 -2.98 -5.32 -1.12
N SER A 32 -3.85 -6.31 -1.36
CA SER A 32 -4.90 -6.65 -0.41
C SER A 32 -4.37 -7.59 0.69
N ASP A 33 -5.15 -7.76 1.76
CA ASP A 33 -4.76 -8.62 2.89
C ASP A 33 -4.52 -10.06 2.46
N ASP A 34 -5.17 -10.52 1.39
CA ASP A 34 -4.99 -11.87 0.86
C ASP A 34 -3.89 -11.97 -0.20
N GLY A 35 -3.09 -10.91 -0.37
CA GLY A 35 -1.90 -10.96 -1.20
C GLY A 35 -2.09 -10.67 -2.67
N LEU A 36 -3.23 -10.09 -3.05
CA LEU A 36 -3.50 -9.73 -4.45
C LEU A 36 -3.06 -8.30 -4.72
N VAL A 37 -2.48 -8.07 -5.90
CA VAL A 37 -2.08 -6.71 -6.32
C VAL A 37 -3.33 -5.87 -6.61
N VAL A 38 -3.42 -4.72 -5.96
CA VAL A 38 -4.46 -3.72 -6.21
C VAL A 38 -3.96 -2.69 -7.22
N SER A 39 -2.71 -2.24 -7.05
CA SER A 39 -2.09 -1.23 -7.90
C SER A 39 -0.57 -1.36 -7.79
N HIS A 40 0.16 -0.94 -8.81
CA HIS A 40 1.62 -0.91 -8.74
C HIS A 40 2.18 0.25 -9.55
N SER A 41 3.39 0.68 -9.20
CA SER A 41 4.10 1.71 -9.96
C SER A 41 4.51 1.18 -11.33
N ARG A 42 4.74 2.10 -12.28
CA ARG A 42 5.19 1.75 -13.62
C ARG A 42 6.59 1.13 -13.64
N SER A 43 7.34 1.35 -12.58
CA SER A 43 8.72 0.85 -12.45
C SER A 43 8.82 -0.65 -12.22
N ILE A 44 7.70 -1.33 -12.02
CA ILE A 44 7.66 -2.79 -11.79
C ILE A 44 6.60 -3.38 -12.71
N ASP A 45 6.87 -4.56 -13.29
CA ASP A 45 5.88 -5.23 -14.11
C ASP A 45 4.90 -6.03 -13.24
N ARG A 46 3.81 -6.50 -13.86
CA ARG A 46 2.74 -7.21 -13.16
C ARG A 46 3.23 -8.47 -12.47
N ALA A 47 4.06 -9.25 -13.13
CA ALA A 47 4.55 -10.51 -12.58
C ALA A 47 5.42 -10.28 -11.34
N ASP A 48 6.30 -9.30 -11.38
CA ASP A 48 7.14 -8.96 -10.23
C ASP A 48 6.33 -8.31 -9.12
N ALA A 49 5.31 -7.51 -9.46
CA ALA A 49 4.40 -6.95 -8.47
C ALA A 49 3.65 -8.05 -7.71
N GLU A 50 3.20 -9.09 -8.42
CA GLU A 50 2.53 -10.24 -7.80
C GLU A 50 3.47 -11.00 -6.87
N ARG A 51 4.72 -11.18 -7.26
CA ARG A 51 5.74 -11.83 -6.42
C ARG A 51 6.02 -10.99 -5.16
N LEU A 52 6.17 -9.69 -5.33
CA LEU A 52 6.38 -8.79 -4.19
C LEU A 52 5.19 -8.80 -3.25
N ALA A 53 3.97 -8.81 -3.78
CA ALA A 53 2.76 -8.90 -2.96
C ALA A 53 2.74 -10.18 -2.12
N ALA A 54 3.16 -11.31 -2.70
CA ALA A 54 3.26 -12.56 -1.96
C ALA A 54 4.28 -12.50 -0.82
N VAL A 55 5.46 -11.91 -1.10
CA VAL A 55 6.50 -11.73 -0.08
C VAL A 55 5.99 -10.82 1.03
N ALA A 56 5.39 -9.68 0.69
CA ALA A 56 4.87 -8.73 1.67
C ALA A 56 3.79 -9.37 2.57
N THR A 57 2.90 -10.15 1.98
CA THR A 57 1.86 -10.87 2.72
C THR A 57 2.48 -11.86 3.70
N GLY A 58 3.50 -12.60 3.27
CA GLY A 58 4.22 -13.52 4.13
C GLY A 58 4.90 -12.81 5.31
N GLN A 59 5.53 -11.67 5.05
CA GLN A 59 6.17 -10.89 6.09
C GLN A 59 5.16 -10.34 7.11
N GLN A 60 4.00 -9.87 6.64
CA GLN A 60 2.94 -9.43 7.51
C GLN A 60 2.42 -10.56 8.39
N SER A 61 2.28 -11.74 7.82
CA SER A 61 1.83 -12.93 8.58
C SER A 61 2.83 -13.29 9.68
N LEU A 62 4.13 -13.30 9.37
CA LEU A 62 5.17 -13.58 10.35
C LEU A 62 5.21 -12.52 11.46
N ALA A 63 5.07 -11.25 11.09
CA ALA A 63 5.04 -10.16 12.06
C ALA A 63 3.86 -10.27 13.01
N ARG A 64 2.67 -10.63 12.49
CA ARG A 64 1.49 -10.88 13.34
C ARG A 64 1.74 -12.03 14.32
N GLY A 65 2.46 -13.07 13.89
CA GLY A 65 2.85 -14.17 14.75
C GLY A 65 3.68 -13.72 15.95
N ILE A 66 4.62 -12.79 15.73
CA ILE A 66 5.41 -12.20 16.81
C ILE A 66 4.49 -11.44 17.79
N GLY A 67 3.56 -10.65 17.25
CA GLY A 67 2.60 -9.90 18.07
C GLY A 67 1.74 -10.80 18.93
N GLN A 68 1.30 -11.93 18.41
CA GLN A 68 0.51 -12.90 19.15
C GLN A 68 1.33 -13.61 20.23
N LEU A 69 2.57 -13.94 19.92
CA LEU A 69 3.44 -14.67 20.83
C LEU A 69 3.82 -13.84 22.07
N PHE A 70 4.02 -12.54 21.89
CA PHE A 70 4.53 -11.66 22.93
C PHE A 70 3.55 -10.56 23.36
N ASP A 71 2.28 -10.66 22.98
CA ASP A 71 1.27 -9.63 23.27
C ASP A 71 1.69 -8.25 22.74
N GLY A 72 2.27 -8.21 21.53
CA GLY A 72 2.83 -7.00 20.95
C GLY A 72 1.83 -6.09 20.25
N GLY A 73 0.59 -6.54 20.06
CA GLY A 73 -0.43 -5.78 19.37
C GLY A 73 -0.33 -5.87 17.85
N PRO A 74 -1.10 -5.03 17.12
CA PRO A 74 -1.11 -5.04 15.66
C PRO A 74 0.23 -4.62 15.06
N VAL A 75 0.50 -5.09 13.84
CA VAL A 75 1.72 -4.74 13.11
C VAL A 75 1.54 -3.34 12.52
N HIS A 76 2.44 -2.41 12.87
CA HIS A 76 2.45 -1.08 12.28
C HIS A 76 3.26 -1.05 10.99
N GLN A 77 4.42 -1.67 11.00
CA GLN A 77 5.28 -1.74 9.81
C GLN A 77 6.24 -2.91 9.90
N VAL A 78 6.68 -3.36 8.74
CA VAL A 78 7.77 -4.32 8.60
C VAL A 78 8.85 -3.64 7.77
N ILE A 79 10.09 -3.66 8.27
CA ILE A 79 11.24 -3.12 7.55
C ILE A 79 12.28 -4.22 7.45
N ILE A 80 12.72 -4.49 6.22
CA ILE A 80 13.78 -5.46 5.96
C ILE A 80 14.92 -4.73 5.27
N GLU A 81 16.08 -4.76 5.89
CA GLU A 81 17.29 -4.20 5.31
C GLU A 81 18.14 -5.33 4.75
N LEU A 82 18.39 -5.30 3.44
CA LEU A 82 19.34 -6.17 2.79
C LEU A 82 20.62 -5.39 2.49
N ALA A 83 21.67 -6.06 2.07
CA ALA A 83 22.94 -5.40 1.77
C ALA A 83 22.78 -4.26 0.74
N GLU A 84 21.87 -4.41 -0.22
CA GLU A 84 21.73 -3.47 -1.32
C GLU A 84 20.32 -2.93 -1.49
N LEU A 85 19.36 -3.35 -0.67
CA LEU A 85 17.95 -2.98 -0.79
C LEU A 85 17.30 -2.86 0.57
N TRP A 86 16.21 -2.08 0.59
CA TRP A 86 15.25 -2.08 1.69
C TRP A 86 13.90 -2.55 1.18
N LEU A 87 13.16 -3.24 2.03
CA LEU A 87 11.72 -3.48 1.83
C LEU A 87 10.97 -2.85 3.01
N PHE A 88 9.98 -2.02 2.69
CA PHE A 88 9.09 -1.42 3.68
C PHE A 88 7.68 -1.91 3.41
N VAL A 89 6.99 -2.40 4.44
CA VAL A 89 5.58 -2.80 4.31
C VAL A 89 4.81 -2.16 5.45
N ILE A 90 3.78 -1.40 5.13
CA ILE A 90 2.91 -0.77 6.13
C ILE A 90 1.44 -1.07 5.81
N ALA A 91 0.61 -1.08 6.85
CA ALA A 91 -0.83 -1.20 6.69
C ALA A 91 -1.37 0.06 6.02
N ALA A 92 -2.28 -0.14 5.07
CA ALA A 92 -3.00 0.94 4.41
C ALA A 92 -4.49 0.79 4.70
N ALA A 93 -5.31 1.66 4.10
CA ALA A 93 -6.74 1.68 4.38
C ALA A 93 -7.47 0.47 3.81
N GLN A 94 -8.55 0.07 4.48
CA GLN A 94 -9.54 -0.89 3.97
C GLN A 94 -8.95 -2.25 3.57
N GLY A 95 -8.16 -2.83 4.47
CA GLY A 95 -7.63 -4.17 4.24
C GLY A 95 -6.58 -4.24 3.15
N THR A 96 -5.80 -3.18 3.00
CA THR A 96 -4.68 -3.14 2.06
C THR A 96 -3.36 -2.90 2.77
N HIS A 97 -2.28 -3.15 2.06
CA HIS A 97 -0.91 -2.90 2.51
C HIS A 97 -0.12 -2.23 1.39
N LEU A 98 0.82 -1.39 1.79
CA LEU A 98 1.75 -0.75 0.86
C LEU A 98 3.13 -1.36 1.05
N ALA A 99 3.69 -1.90 -0.03
CA ALA A 99 5.04 -2.47 -0.05
C ALA A 99 5.92 -1.62 -0.97
N VAL A 100 7.08 -1.21 -0.48
CA VAL A 100 8.01 -0.37 -1.22
C VAL A 100 9.39 -0.98 -1.18
N VAL A 101 10.01 -1.10 -2.35
CA VAL A 101 11.41 -1.51 -2.50
C VAL A 101 12.25 -0.28 -2.80
N ALA A 102 13.35 -0.14 -2.09
CA ALA A 102 14.22 1.02 -2.25
C ALA A 102 15.69 0.60 -2.24
N ASP A 103 16.54 1.45 -2.81
CA ASP A 103 17.99 1.27 -2.78
C ASP A 103 18.52 1.47 -1.37
N GLN A 104 19.72 0.95 -1.11
CA GLN A 104 20.34 1.04 0.21
C GLN A 104 20.58 2.47 0.67
N GLU A 105 20.72 3.43 -0.27
CA GLU A 105 20.97 4.85 0.04
C GLU A 105 19.69 5.61 0.41
N VAL A 106 18.53 4.99 0.36
CA VAL A 106 17.27 5.68 0.69
C VAL A 106 17.33 6.21 2.12
N ASP A 107 16.80 7.42 2.32
CA ASP A 107 16.61 7.94 3.67
C ASP A 107 15.36 7.30 4.25
N ALA A 108 15.56 6.43 5.25
CA ALA A 108 14.47 5.65 5.82
C ALA A 108 13.42 6.53 6.52
N GLU A 109 13.83 7.65 7.11
CA GLU A 109 12.87 8.58 7.73
C GLU A 109 12.01 9.27 6.68
N VAL A 110 12.64 9.75 5.61
CA VAL A 110 11.93 10.39 4.49
C VAL A 110 10.95 9.38 3.88
N MET A 111 11.40 8.15 3.66
CA MET A 111 10.55 7.10 3.12
C MET A 111 9.35 6.82 4.03
N SER A 112 9.58 6.70 5.33
CA SER A 112 8.51 6.43 6.29
C SER A 112 7.45 7.51 6.27
N VAL A 113 7.85 8.78 6.28
CA VAL A 113 6.92 9.92 6.21
C VAL A 113 6.14 9.88 4.90
N ALA A 114 6.83 9.69 3.78
CA ALA A 114 6.19 9.67 2.46
C ALA A 114 5.20 8.52 2.34
N MET A 115 5.53 7.34 2.86
CA MET A 115 4.63 6.19 2.84
C MET A 115 3.37 6.43 3.68
N HIS A 116 3.51 7.02 4.85
CA HIS A 116 2.36 7.33 5.70
C HIS A 116 1.43 8.37 5.07
N GLN A 117 2.00 9.37 4.41
CA GLN A 117 1.21 10.35 3.65
C GLN A 117 0.48 9.68 2.49
N LEU A 118 1.16 8.79 1.77
CA LEU A 118 0.56 8.05 0.66
C LEU A 118 -0.61 7.18 1.14
N VAL A 119 -0.45 6.50 2.27
CA VAL A 119 -1.49 5.65 2.86
C VAL A 119 -2.74 6.47 3.16
N GLN A 120 -2.60 7.68 3.67
CA GLN A 120 -3.75 8.56 3.91
C GLN A 120 -4.45 8.93 2.60
N GLN A 121 -3.70 9.23 1.55
CA GLN A 121 -4.26 9.53 0.24
C GLN A 121 -4.96 8.31 -0.38
N VAL A 122 -4.38 7.13 -0.22
CA VAL A 122 -5.00 5.87 -0.65
C VAL A 122 -6.34 5.66 0.07
N GLY A 123 -6.37 5.93 1.38
CA GLY A 123 -7.60 5.82 2.16
C GLY A 123 -8.71 6.72 1.64
N GLN A 124 -8.38 7.95 1.29
CA GLN A 124 -9.34 8.90 0.71
C GLN A 124 -9.87 8.40 -0.63
N LYS A 125 -9.00 7.88 -1.49
CA LYS A 125 -9.40 7.38 -2.81
C LYS A 125 -10.27 6.14 -2.73
N LEU A 126 -9.96 5.22 -1.81
CA LEU A 126 -10.75 4.00 -1.64
C LEU A 126 -12.09 4.27 -0.96
N SER A 127 -12.13 5.21 -0.02
CA SER A 127 -13.34 5.51 0.76
C SER A 127 -14.36 6.36 0.01
N THR A 128 -13.88 7.38 -0.74
CA THR A 128 -14.74 8.41 -1.33
C THR A 128 -15.78 7.83 -2.31
N PRO A 129 -15.41 6.97 -3.28
CA PRO A 129 -16.42 6.41 -4.20
C PRO A 129 -17.47 5.58 -3.50
N VAL A 130 -17.07 4.73 -2.53
CA VAL A 130 -17.99 3.88 -1.78
C VAL A 130 -18.94 4.74 -0.93
N ARG A 131 -18.39 5.75 -0.25
CA ARG A 131 -19.17 6.66 0.59
C ARG A 131 -20.19 7.45 -0.24
N SER A 132 -19.78 7.96 -1.40
CA SER A 132 -20.66 8.71 -2.29
C SER A 132 -21.83 7.86 -2.77
N GLU A 133 -21.59 6.63 -3.14
CA GLU A 133 -22.64 5.70 -3.57
C GLU A 133 -23.61 5.40 -2.46
N PHE A 134 -23.11 5.17 -1.26
CA PHE A 134 -23.93 4.91 -0.09
C PHE A 134 -24.82 6.11 0.24
N ASP A 135 -24.27 7.31 0.24
CA ASP A 135 -25.01 8.54 0.53
C ASP A 135 -26.09 8.78 -0.51
N ALA A 136 -25.79 8.58 -1.78
CA ALA A 136 -26.77 8.72 -2.86
C ALA A 136 -27.92 7.72 -2.70
N PHE A 137 -27.62 6.49 -2.35
CA PHE A 137 -28.63 5.45 -2.11
C PHE A 137 -29.51 5.81 -0.90
N ALA A 138 -28.90 6.24 0.19
CA ALA A 138 -29.62 6.64 1.41
C ALA A 138 -30.56 7.83 1.15
N SER A 139 -30.10 8.82 0.38
CA SER A 139 -30.90 9.98 0.00
C SER A 139 -32.13 9.58 -0.82
N ARG A 140 -31.97 8.67 -1.76
CA ARG A 140 -33.09 8.20 -2.60
C ARG A 140 -34.15 7.46 -1.79
N ASN A 141 -33.72 6.69 -0.80
CA ASN A 141 -34.64 5.90 0.02
C ASN A 141 -35.39 6.74 1.07
N ARG A 142 -34.91 7.93 1.35
CA ARG A 142 -35.59 8.86 2.28
C ARG A 142 -36.69 9.68 1.63
N GLY A 143 -36.66 9.78 0.33
CA GLY A 143 -37.67 10.49 -0.42
C GLY A 143 -38.91 9.67 -0.62
#